data_edf5bc9dd5007c74113ac8df38eb9c9d
#
_entry.id   edf5bc9dd5007c74113ac8df38eb9c9d
#
_cell.length_a   1.000
_cell.length_b   1.000
_cell.length_c   1.000
_cell.angle_alpha   90.00
_cell.angle_beta   90.00
_cell.angle_gamma   90.00
#
_symmetry.space_group_name_H-M   'P 1'
#
loop_
_entity.id
_entity.type
_entity.pdbx_description
1 polymer ?
#
loop_
_entity_poly.entity_id
_entity_poly.type
_entity_poly.pdbx_seq_one_letter_code
_entity_poly.pdbx_strand_id
1 'polypeptide(L)'
;GVELHAAHGYLIQQFLSPNTNKRHDEYGGSLENRMRFLLEIIDGIRLACGSDFPILVRLSVDEMYDKIGEKGKGYNLEEGLKMAKILSDRKIDAIDVSSACYDTFNYWLEPTTFTPGWRKYLAAEVKKVVDIPVLAANLIRSPEQAEKQLEEGTQDFVSLGRPLIADPHWVEKVEQGKENTIKRCI
;
A
#
# COMPACT_ATOMS: atom_id res chain seq x y z
N GLY A 1 13.43 -12.18 -0.48
CA GLY A 1 12.01 -11.87 -0.39
C GLY A 1 11.47 -11.25 -1.67
N VAL A 2 10.17 -11.13 -1.74
CA VAL A 2 9.47 -10.47 -2.86
C VAL A 2 8.39 -9.54 -2.32
N GLU A 3 8.07 -8.51 -3.08
CA GLU A 3 6.88 -7.69 -2.87
C GLU A 3 5.93 -7.85 -4.05
N LEU A 4 4.73 -8.36 -3.80
CA LEU A 4 3.69 -8.51 -4.82
C LEU A 4 2.94 -7.20 -5.00
N HIS A 5 2.88 -6.72 -6.23
CA HIS A 5 2.25 -5.43 -6.52
C HIS A 5 0.75 -5.57 -6.80
N ALA A 6 -0.06 -5.41 -5.76
CA ALA A 6 -1.53 -5.47 -5.80
C ALA A 6 -2.16 -4.07 -5.70
N ALA A 7 -1.58 -3.07 -6.37
CA ALA A 7 -1.97 -1.68 -6.27
C ALA A 7 -1.93 -0.96 -7.62
N HIS A 8 -2.42 0.29 -7.65
CA HIS A 8 -2.25 1.30 -8.70
C HIS A 8 -2.83 0.94 -10.08
N GLY A 9 -3.85 0.07 -10.13
CA GLY A 9 -4.53 -0.34 -11.37
C GLY A 9 -3.78 -1.39 -12.18
N TYR A 10 -2.70 -1.99 -11.64
CA TYR A 10 -1.96 -3.06 -12.31
C TYR A 10 -2.65 -4.43 -12.16
N LEU A 11 -2.09 -5.45 -12.80
CA LEU A 11 -2.74 -6.73 -13.05
C LEU A 11 -3.44 -7.31 -11.79
N ILE A 12 -2.74 -7.42 -10.68
CA ILE A 12 -3.32 -8.02 -9.47
C ILE A 12 -4.49 -7.16 -8.96
N GLN A 13 -4.33 -5.82 -8.90
CA GLN A 13 -5.45 -4.96 -8.49
C GLN A 13 -6.63 -5.02 -9.47
N GLN A 14 -6.38 -5.23 -10.76
CA GLN A 14 -7.46 -5.40 -11.73
C GLN A 14 -8.31 -6.65 -11.44
N PHE A 15 -7.72 -7.71 -10.88
CA PHE A 15 -8.48 -8.87 -10.39
C PHE A 15 -9.25 -8.54 -9.11
N LEU A 16 -8.68 -7.74 -8.20
CA LEU A 16 -9.31 -7.36 -6.93
C LEU A 16 -10.50 -6.42 -7.12
N SER A 17 -10.43 -5.51 -8.09
CA SER A 17 -11.44 -4.45 -8.28
C SER A 17 -12.71 -4.97 -8.98
N PRO A 18 -13.90 -4.73 -8.40
CA PRO A 18 -15.17 -5.04 -9.07
C PRO A 18 -15.43 -4.11 -10.28
N ASN A 19 -14.69 -2.99 -10.38
CA ASN A 19 -14.78 -2.10 -11.54
C ASN A 19 -14.10 -2.67 -12.78
N THR A 20 -12.96 -3.33 -12.64
CA THR A 20 -12.19 -3.90 -13.76
C THR A 20 -12.44 -5.39 -13.95
N ASN A 21 -12.65 -6.14 -12.86
CA ASN A 21 -12.92 -7.57 -12.90
C ASN A 21 -14.41 -7.84 -13.17
N LYS A 22 -14.73 -8.10 -14.43
CA LYS A 22 -16.08 -8.48 -14.89
C LYS A 22 -16.23 -9.98 -15.17
N ARG A 23 -15.34 -10.80 -14.60
CA ARG A 23 -15.36 -12.26 -14.77
C ARG A 23 -16.54 -12.90 -14.04
N HIS A 24 -17.00 -14.03 -14.57
CA HIS A 24 -18.11 -14.82 -14.00
C HIS A 24 -17.67 -16.23 -13.59
N ASP A 25 -16.35 -16.48 -13.57
CA ASP A 25 -15.73 -17.72 -13.11
C ASP A 25 -15.20 -17.58 -11.67
N GLU A 26 -14.42 -18.55 -11.23
CA GLU A 26 -13.83 -18.60 -9.88
C GLU A 26 -12.87 -17.45 -9.52
N TYR A 27 -12.55 -16.57 -10.48
CA TYR A 27 -11.71 -15.37 -10.25
C TYR A 27 -12.51 -14.06 -10.25
N GLY A 28 -13.85 -14.11 -10.34
CA GLY A 28 -14.69 -12.93 -10.40
C GLY A 28 -15.91 -12.97 -9.47
N GLY A 29 -16.60 -11.84 -9.36
CA GLY A 29 -17.80 -11.71 -8.53
C GLY A 29 -17.47 -11.43 -7.06
N SER A 30 -17.52 -12.43 -6.17
CA SER A 30 -17.30 -12.24 -4.72
C SER A 30 -15.88 -11.78 -4.39
N LEU A 31 -15.69 -11.21 -3.21
CA LEU A 31 -14.35 -10.80 -2.75
C LEU A 31 -13.38 -11.98 -2.71
N GLU A 32 -13.82 -13.14 -2.23
CA GLU A 32 -13.02 -14.36 -2.15
C GLU A 32 -12.52 -14.78 -3.55
N ASN A 33 -13.39 -14.73 -4.54
CA ASN A 33 -13.03 -15.05 -5.92
C ASN A 33 -12.04 -14.04 -6.51
N ARG A 34 -12.26 -12.75 -6.27
CA ARG A 34 -11.37 -11.69 -6.75
C ARG A 34 -9.99 -11.73 -6.08
N MET A 35 -9.90 -12.21 -4.83
CA MET A 35 -8.65 -12.43 -4.11
C MET A 35 -7.90 -13.69 -4.58
N ARG A 36 -8.57 -14.66 -5.18
CA ARG A 36 -8.02 -15.98 -5.53
C ARG A 36 -6.70 -15.89 -6.29
N PHE A 37 -6.61 -15.07 -7.32
CA PHE A 37 -5.40 -14.92 -8.13
C PHE A 37 -4.18 -14.51 -7.28
N LEU A 38 -4.34 -13.53 -6.39
CA LEU A 38 -3.26 -13.10 -5.49
C LEU A 38 -2.89 -14.20 -4.48
N LEU A 39 -3.89 -14.88 -3.92
CA LEU A 39 -3.64 -15.94 -2.93
C LEU A 39 -2.92 -17.15 -3.53
N GLU A 40 -3.27 -17.55 -4.76
CA GLU A 40 -2.57 -18.61 -5.49
C GLU A 40 -1.11 -18.27 -5.79
N ILE A 41 -0.81 -17.00 -6.10
CA ILE A 41 0.58 -16.54 -6.26
C ILE A 41 1.35 -16.67 -4.94
N ILE A 42 0.75 -16.24 -3.82
CA ILE A 42 1.36 -16.35 -2.49
C ILE A 42 1.65 -17.81 -2.16
N ASP A 43 0.66 -18.69 -2.38
CA ASP A 43 0.80 -20.13 -2.12
C ASP A 43 1.88 -20.77 -3.00
N GLY A 44 1.92 -20.39 -4.29
CA GLY A 44 2.94 -20.86 -5.22
C GLY A 44 4.36 -20.45 -4.79
N ILE A 45 4.53 -19.23 -4.29
CA ILE A 45 5.83 -18.75 -3.78
C ILE A 45 6.21 -19.52 -2.51
N ARG A 46 5.26 -19.70 -1.55
CA ARG A 46 5.52 -20.50 -0.33
C ARG A 46 5.89 -21.93 -0.66
N LEU A 47 5.23 -22.55 -1.63
CA LEU A 47 5.55 -23.90 -2.10
C LEU A 47 6.94 -24.01 -2.71
N ALA A 48 7.32 -23.01 -3.54
CA ALA A 48 8.59 -23.03 -4.27
C ALA A 48 9.79 -22.59 -3.43
N CYS A 49 9.60 -21.62 -2.51
CA CYS A 49 10.69 -20.95 -1.79
C CYS A 49 10.74 -21.29 -0.29
N GLY A 50 9.74 -21.99 0.25
CA GLY A 50 9.64 -22.35 1.66
C GLY A 50 8.91 -21.30 2.52
N SER A 51 8.64 -21.69 3.77
CA SER A 51 7.88 -20.89 4.76
C SER A 51 8.57 -19.61 5.16
N ASP A 52 9.89 -19.60 5.19
CA ASP A 52 10.72 -18.51 5.70
C ASP A 52 11.09 -17.48 4.64
N PHE A 53 10.66 -17.68 3.38
CA PHE A 53 10.91 -16.73 2.31
C PHE A 53 10.01 -15.51 2.46
N PRO A 54 10.53 -14.28 2.70
CA PRO A 54 9.71 -13.10 2.95
C PRO A 54 8.81 -12.72 1.77
N ILE A 55 7.51 -12.59 2.02
CA ILE A 55 6.50 -12.14 1.05
C ILE A 55 5.81 -10.90 1.59
N LEU A 56 6.00 -9.78 0.91
CA LEU A 56 5.27 -8.54 1.14
C LEU A 56 4.19 -8.38 0.09
N VAL A 57 3.12 -7.67 0.44
CA VAL A 57 2.09 -7.28 -0.55
C VAL A 57 1.89 -5.78 -0.48
N ARG A 58 2.11 -5.10 -1.61
CA ARG A 58 1.71 -3.71 -1.77
C ARG A 58 0.26 -3.66 -2.24
N LEU A 59 -0.63 -3.12 -1.39
CA LEU A 59 -2.08 -3.13 -1.60
C LEU A 59 -2.64 -1.71 -1.68
N SER A 60 -3.35 -1.36 -2.75
CA SER A 60 -4.28 -0.24 -2.69
C SER A 60 -5.48 -0.66 -1.82
N VAL A 61 -5.59 -0.09 -0.63
CA VAL A 61 -6.68 -0.45 0.30
C VAL A 61 -7.96 0.34 0.05
N ASP A 62 -7.92 1.31 -0.85
CA ASP A 62 -9.06 2.11 -1.29
C ASP A 62 -8.79 2.61 -2.71
N GLU A 63 -9.71 2.41 -3.63
CA GLU A 63 -9.59 2.90 -5.02
C GLU A 63 -9.89 4.39 -5.16
N MET A 64 -10.38 5.06 -4.11
CA MET A 64 -10.63 6.50 -4.05
C MET A 64 -11.67 7.04 -5.05
N TYR A 65 -12.57 6.23 -5.56
CA TYR A 65 -13.60 6.67 -6.52
C TYR A 65 -14.58 7.69 -5.93
N ASP A 66 -14.81 7.68 -4.62
CA ASP A 66 -15.63 8.69 -3.93
C ASP A 66 -15.02 10.10 -4.03
N LYS A 67 -13.68 10.20 -4.13
CA LYS A 67 -12.95 11.48 -4.27
C LYS A 67 -13.15 12.15 -5.62
N ILE A 68 -13.58 11.40 -6.63
CA ILE A 68 -13.89 11.91 -7.97
C ILE A 68 -15.39 11.88 -8.28
N GLY A 69 -16.25 11.66 -7.25
CA GLY A 69 -17.71 11.66 -7.39
C GLY A 69 -18.30 10.35 -7.93
N GLU A 70 -17.50 9.29 -8.08
CA GLU A 70 -17.93 7.99 -8.64
C GLU A 70 -18.10 6.92 -7.53
N LYS A 71 -18.77 7.28 -6.45
CA LYS A 71 -18.98 6.40 -5.30
C LYS A 71 -19.60 5.05 -5.71
N GLY A 72 -19.01 3.95 -5.23
CA GLY A 72 -19.47 2.58 -5.50
C GLY A 72 -18.99 1.99 -6.83
N LYS A 73 -18.17 2.69 -7.61
CA LYS A 73 -17.61 2.18 -8.87
C LYS A 73 -16.58 1.07 -8.64
N GLY A 74 -15.71 1.21 -7.64
CA GLY A 74 -14.70 0.22 -7.23
C GLY A 74 -14.90 -0.21 -5.78
N TYR A 75 -13.86 -0.77 -5.16
CA TYR A 75 -13.85 -1.05 -3.73
C TYR A 75 -13.37 0.16 -2.92
N ASN A 76 -13.88 0.27 -1.71
CA ASN A 76 -13.54 1.30 -0.73
C ASN A 76 -12.65 0.74 0.39
N LEU A 77 -12.31 1.59 1.37
CA LEU A 77 -11.48 1.19 2.52
C LEU A 77 -12.07 0.00 3.30
N GLU A 78 -13.39 -0.08 3.48
CA GLU A 78 -14.01 -1.19 4.22
C GLU A 78 -13.68 -2.55 3.56
N GLU A 79 -13.78 -2.64 2.25
CA GLU A 79 -13.43 -3.87 1.51
C GLU A 79 -11.91 -4.07 1.48
N GLY A 80 -11.12 -3.00 1.35
CA GLY A 80 -9.66 -3.07 1.44
C GLY A 80 -9.16 -3.59 2.79
N LEU A 81 -9.82 -3.26 3.90
CA LEU A 81 -9.53 -3.81 5.22
C LEU A 81 -9.80 -5.32 5.30
N LYS A 82 -10.88 -5.80 4.65
CA LYS A 82 -11.15 -7.24 4.54
C LYS A 82 -10.05 -7.94 3.74
N MET A 83 -9.57 -7.35 2.63
CA MET A 83 -8.45 -7.87 1.86
C MET A 83 -7.16 -7.92 2.72
N ALA A 84 -6.85 -6.87 3.45
CA ALA A 84 -5.68 -6.81 4.33
C ALA A 84 -5.74 -7.90 5.43
N LYS A 85 -6.92 -8.12 6.02
CA LYS A 85 -7.13 -9.19 7.00
C LYS A 85 -6.92 -10.58 6.38
N ILE A 86 -7.49 -10.85 5.20
CA ILE A 86 -7.29 -12.13 4.48
C ILE A 86 -5.80 -12.37 4.21
N LEU A 87 -5.05 -11.35 3.80
CA LEU A 87 -3.61 -11.45 3.56
C LEU A 87 -2.82 -11.72 4.85
N SER A 88 -3.16 -11.05 5.95
CA SER A 88 -2.56 -11.29 7.27
C SER A 88 -2.82 -12.72 7.73
N ASP A 89 -4.05 -13.23 7.57
CA ASP A 89 -4.42 -14.61 7.92
C ASP A 89 -3.71 -15.64 7.03
N ARG A 90 -3.36 -15.26 5.80
CA ARG A 90 -2.55 -16.08 4.87
C ARG A 90 -1.05 -16.08 5.22
N LYS A 91 -0.65 -15.38 6.29
CA LYS A 91 0.72 -15.35 6.80
C LYS A 91 1.73 -14.77 5.80
N ILE A 92 1.37 -13.67 5.12
CA ILE A 92 2.37 -12.81 4.51
C ILE A 92 3.19 -12.10 5.60
N ASP A 93 4.38 -11.61 5.26
CA ASP A 93 5.31 -11.08 6.28
C ASP A 93 5.12 -9.59 6.56
N ALA A 94 4.59 -8.83 5.60
CA ALA A 94 4.24 -7.42 5.80
C ALA A 94 3.30 -6.92 4.69
N ILE A 95 2.64 -5.79 4.95
CA ILE A 95 1.77 -5.12 3.98
C ILE A 95 2.24 -3.69 3.74
N ASP A 96 2.47 -3.30 2.47
CA ASP A 96 2.75 -1.91 2.07
C ASP A 96 1.45 -1.25 1.63
N VAL A 97 0.94 -0.38 2.48
CA VAL A 97 -0.36 0.28 2.30
C VAL A 97 -0.25 1.40 1.28
N SER A 98 -1.04 1.30 0.22
CA SER A 98 -1.22 2.33 -0.79
C SER A 98 -2.71 2.60 -1.05
N SER A 99 -3.01 3.40 -2.06
CA SER A 99 -4.38 3.75 -2.46
C SER A 99 -4.47 4.02 -3.94
N ALA A 100 -5.72 4.14 -4.42
CA ALA A 100 -6.07 4.56 -5.76
C ALA A 100 -5.78 3.52 -6.88
N CYS A 101 -6.20 3.87 -8.07
CA CYS A 101 -6.02 3.13 -9.31
C CYS A 101 -5.77 4.12 -10.46
N TYR A 102 -5.79 3.68 -11.71
CA TYR A 102 -5.56 4.57 -12.86
C TYR A 102 -6.57 5.71 -12.98
N ASP A 103 -7.87 5.43 -12.74
CA ASP A 103 -8.92 6.44 -12.84
C ASP A 103 -8.78 7.53 -11.76
N THR A 104 -8.16 7.18 -10.63
CA THR A 104 -7.96 8.05 -9.47
C THR A 104 -6.48 8.40 -9.25
N PHE A 105 -5.72 8.48 -10.33
CA PHE A 105 -4.28 8.64 -10.41
C PHE A 105 -3.69 9.67 -9.42
N ASN A 106 -4.33 10.83 -9.24
CA ASN A 106 -3.82 11.90 -8.37
C ASN A 106 -3.79 11.52 -6.87
N TYR A 107 -4.41 10.41 -6.48
CA TYR A 107 -4.47 9.95 -5.08
C TYR A 107 -3.44 8.87 -4.75
N TRP A 108 -2.58 8.48 -5.70
CA TRP A 108 -1.40 7.64 -5.44
C TRP A 108 -0.09 8.26 -5.94
N LEU A 109 -0.15 9.16 -6.92
CA LEU A 109 0.99 9.97 -7.38
C LEU A 109 0.69 11.44 -7.12
N GLU A 110 0.63 11.77 -5.84
CA GLU A 110 0.15 13.06 -5.37
C GLU A 110 1.05 14.21 -5.82
N PRO A 111 0.48 15.29 -6.39
CA PRO A 111 1.19 16.54 -6.63
C PRO A 111 1.51 17.26 -5.31
N THR A 112 2.34 18.30 -5.40
CA THR A 112 2.81 19.09 -4.23
C THR A 112 1.70 19.80 -3.46
N THR A 113 0.51 19.93 -4.04
CA THR A 113 -0.67 20.54 -3.41
C THR A 113 -1.29 19.69 -2.29
N PHE A 114 -0.97 18.38 -2.24
CA PHE A 114 -1.45 17.53 -1.18
C PHE A 114 -0.64 17.76 0.11
N THR A 115 -1.35 17.77 1.24
CA THR A 115 -0.72 17.87 2.56
C THR A 115 0.13 16.62 2.84
N PRO A 116 1.40 16.76 3.27
CA PRO A 116 2.21 15.61 3.69
C PRO A 116 1.48 14.75 4.73
N GLY A 117 1.48 13.42 4.51
CA GLY A 117 0.79 12.48 5.40
C GLY A 117 -0.74 12.44 5.29
N TRP A 118 -1.34 13.07 4.28
CA TRP A 118 -2.80 13.20 4.15
C TRP A 118 -3.57 11.86 4.19
N ARG A 119 -2.93 10.78 3.75
CA ARG A 119 -3.54 9.44 3.72
C ARG A 119 -3.00 8.49 4.79
N LYS A 120 -2.28 8.99 5.81
CA LYS A 120 -1.76 8.15 6.91
C LYS A 120 -2.85 7.34 7.63
N TYR A 121 -4.09 7.83 7.61
CA TYR A 121 -5.24 7.13 8.18
C TYR A 121 -5.46 5.75 7.56
N LEU A 122 -5.12 5.54 6.28
CA LEU A 122 -5.26 4.24 5.64
C LEU A 122 -4.39 3.17 6.31
N ALA A 123 -3.12 3.49 6.55
CA ALA A 123 -2.21 2.61 7.27
C ALA A 123 -2.67 2.37 8.72
N ALA A 124 -3.12 3.44 9.40
CA ALA A 124 -3.65 3.34 10.75
C ALA A 124 -4.89 2.43 10.84
N GLU A 125 -5.80 2.47 9.86
CA GLU A 125 -6.95 1.56 9.83
C GLU A 125 -6.53 0.11 9.52
N VAL A 126 -5.57 -0.10 8.61
CA VAL A 126 -5.02 -1.43 8.35
C VAL A 126 -4.39 -2.02 9.60
N LYS A 127 -3.59 -1.25 10.36
CA LYS A 127 -3.00 -1.72 11.63
C LYS A 127 -3.99 -2.23 12.67
N LYS A 128 -5.24 -1.77 12.62
CA LYS A 128 -6.28 -2.25 13.56
C LYS A 128 -6.78 -3.65 13.24
N VAL A 129 -6.56 -4.14 12.02
CA VAL A 129 -7.14 -5.40 11.53
C VAL A 129 -6.09 -6.46 11.17
N VAL A 130 -4.80 -6.13 11.20
CA VAL A 130 -3.71 -7.07 10.89
C VAL A 130 -2.74 -7.21 12.06
N ASP A 131 -2.10 -8.38 12.17
CA ASP A 131 -1.09 -8.69 13.18
C ASP A 131 0.34 -8.73 12.60
N ILE A 132 0.51 -8.21 11.38
CA ILE A 132 1.78 -8.14 10.65
C ILE A 132 2.25 -6.70 10.49
N PRO A 133 3.55 -6.45 10.27
CA PRO A 133 4.08 -5.11 10.03
C PRO A 133 3.39 -4.39 8.86
N VAL A 134 3.15 -3.09 9.05
CA VAL A 134 2.55 -2.19 8.07
C VAL A 134 3.57 -1.14 7.63
N LEU A 135 3.80 -1.07 6.31
CA LEU A 135 4.60 -0.04 5.65
C LEU A 135 3.67 0.96 4.98
N ALA A 136 4.07 2.22 4.89
CA ALA A 136 3.36 3.20 4.06
C ALA A 136 4.24 4.37 3.63
N ALA A 137 4.03 4.84 2.40
CA ALA A 137 4.75 5.99 1.84
C ALA A 137 4.20 7.35 2.29
N ASN A 138 2.91 7.52 2.40
CA ASN A 138 2.17 8.67 2.97
C ASN A 138 2.70 10.08 2.64
N LEU A 139 3.29 10.28 1.45
CA LEU A 139 3.87 11.56 1.04
C LEU A 139 4.86 12.12 2.10
N ILE A 140 5.83 11.30 2.50
CA ILE A 140 6.88 11.69 3.46
C ILE A 140 7.80 12.72 2.80
N ARG A 141 7.97 13.87 3.46
CA ARG A 141 8.80 14.99 2.95
C ARG A 141 9.88 15.44 3.92
N SER A 142 9.81 15.03 5.18
CA SER A 142 10.85 15.34 6.17
C SER A 142 11.05 14.19 7.16
N PRO A 143 12.22 14.11 7.81
CA PRO A 143 12.50 13.13 8.86
C PRO A 143 11.53 13.27 10.05
N GLU A 144 11.22 14.49 10.47
CA GLU A 144 10.31 14.76 11.59
C GLU A 144 8.89 14.23 11.28
N GLN A 145 8.43 14.34 10.02
CA GLN A 145 7.15 13.76 9.62
C GLN A 145 7.19 12.24 9.68
N ALA A 146 8.29 11.63 9.24
CA ALA A 146 8.47 10.18 9.27
C ALA A 146 8.43 9.66 10.71
N GLU A 147 9.25 10.25 11.59
CA GLU A 147 9.33 9.91 13.01
C GLU A 147 7.98 10.05 13.70
N LYS A 148 7.32 11.20 13.51
CA LYS A 148 5.99 11.45 14.08
C LYS A 148 4.95 10.37 13.68
N GLN A 149 4.96 9.89 12.43
CA GLN A 149 4.01 8.85 12.01
C GLN A 149 4.31 7.50 12.66
N LEU A 150 5.58 7.19 12.93
CA LEU A 150 5.98 6.00 13.69
C LEU A 150 5.57 6.13 15.17
N GLU A 151 5.85 7.26 15.80
CA GLU A 151 5.46 7.55 17.19
C GLU A 151 3.93 7.51 17.39
N GLU A 152 3.15 8.02 16.44
CA GLU A 152 1.69 7.96 16.44
C GLU A 152 1.17 6.53 16.23
N GLY A 153 2.03 5.57 15.91
CA GLY A 153 1.65 4.18 15.65
C GLY A 153 0.80 3.99 14.39
N THR A 154 0.88 4.92 13.42
CA THR A 154 0.10 4.80 12.18
C THR A 154 0.62 3.71 11.25
N GLN A 155 1.91 3.39 11.36
CA GLN A 155 2.63 2.38 10.57
C GLN A 155 3.87 1.91 11.34
N ASP A 156 4.48 0.80 10.91
CA ASP A 156 5.70 0.25 11.53
C ASP A 156 6.96 0.66 10.77
N PHE A 157 6.85 0.89 9.45
CA PHE A 157 7.96 1.29 8.59
C PHE A 157 7.54 2.42 7.66
N VAL A 158 8.51 3.28 7.33
CA VAL A 158 8.35 4.38 6.37
C VAL A 158 8.89 3.97 5.01
N SER A 159 8.05 4.08 3.97
CA SER A 159 8.46 3.86 2.58
C SER A 159 8.81 5.19 1.92
N LEU A 160 10.05 5.32 1.42
CA LEU A 160 10.56 6.52 0.76
C LEU A 160 10.82 6.23 -0.73
N GLY A 161 10.06 6.86 -1.62
CA GLY A 161 10.28 6.79 -3.06
C GLY A 161 10.93 8.07 -3.58
N ARG A 162 10.11 9.05 -3.96
CA ARG A 162 10.56 10.35 -4.52
C ARG A 162 11.60 11.09 -3.65
N PRO A 163 11.55 11.07 -2.31
CA PRO A 163 12.61 11.67 -1.50
C PRO A 163 13.99 11.08 -1.76
N LEU A 164 14.10 9.75 -1.95
CA LEU A 164 15.38 9.10 -2.25
C LEU A 164 15.84 9.32 -3.70
N ILE A 165 14.92 9.58 -4.64
CA ILE A 165 15.28 10.00 -6.00
C ILE A 165 15.87 11.42 -5.98
N ALA A 166 15.28 12.32 -5.19
CA ALA A 166 15.76 13.69 -5.04
C ALA A 166 17.09 13.76 -4.27
N ASP A 167 17.23 12.94 -3.25
CA ASP A 167 18.43 12.85 -2.41
C ASP A 167 18.74 11.39 -2.03
N PRO A 168 19.60 10.69 -2.77
CA PRO A 168 19.97 9.30 -2.46
C PRO A 168 20.60 9.11 -1.06
N HIS A 169 21.18 10.19 -0.49
CA HIS A 169 21.79 10.19 0.83
C HIS A 169 20.84 10.66 1.95
N TRP A 170 19.54 10.64 1.69
CA TRP A 170 18.53 11.14 2.63
C TRP A 170 18.68 10.50 4.04
N VAL A 171 18.72 9.18 4.09
CA VAL A 171 18.83 8.42 5.35
C VAL A 171 20.16 8.71 6.04
N GLU A 172 21.28 8.64 5.30
CA GLU A 172 22.63 8.92 5.80
C GLU A 172 22.72 10.34 6.41
N LYS A 173 22.10 11.33 5.78
CA LYS A 173 22.07 12.70 6.29
C LYS A 173 21.28 12.82 7.59
N VAL A 174 20.18 12.07 7.72
CA VAL A 174 19.42 12.00 8.97
C VAL A 174 20.27 11.38 10.08
N GLU A 175 20.93 10.26 9.84
CA GLU A 175 21.80 9.60 10.79
C GLU A 175 22.97 10.49 11.27
N GLN A 176 23.42 11.41 10.41
CA GLN A 176 24.52 12.34 10.69
C GLN A 176 24.06 13.67 11.29
N GLY A 177 22.75 13.89 11.53
CA GLY A 177 22.21 15.17 12.00
C GLY A 177 22.35 16.31 10.98
N LYS A 178 22.30 15.98 9.67
CA LYS A 178 22.47 16.91 8.55
C LYS A 178 21.18 17.11 7.74
N GLU A 179 20.02 17.02 8.37
CA GLU A 179 18.68 17.09 7.75
C GLU A 179 18.47 18.38 6.94
N ASN A 180 19.11 19.48 7.39
CA ASN A 180 19.07 20.77 6.72
C ASN A 180 19.74 20.78 5.34
N THR A 181 20.51 19.74 5.01
CA THR A 181 21.20 19.56 3.71
C THR A 181 20.42 18.63 2.76
N ILE A 182 19.28 18.08 3.19
CA ILE A 182 18.48 17.20 2.36
C ILE A 182 17.87 17.97 1.18
N LYS A 183 18.06 17.45 -0.03
CA LYS A 183 17.40 17.97 -1.24
C LYS A 183 15.94 17.56 -1.23
N ARG A 184 15.06 18.55 -1.30
CA ARG A 184 13.61 18.30 -1.28
C ARG A 184 13.11 17.92 -2.68
N CYS A 185 12.22 16.92 -2.70
CA CYS A 185 11.39 16.64 -3.87
C CYS A 185 10.33 17.74 -4.00
N ILE A 186 10.24 18.34 -5.17
CA ILE A 186 9.27 19.40 -5.53
C ILE A 186 8.04 18.78 -6.21
#